data_464258533ee62960fcd12667013de14e
#
_entry.id   464258533ee62960fcd12667013de14e
#
_cell.length_a   1.000
_cell.length_b   1.000
_cell.length_c   1.000
_cell.angle_alpha   90.00
_cell.angle_beta   90.00
_cell.angle_gamma   90.00
#
_symmetry.space_group_name_H-M   'P 1'
#
loop_
_entity.id
_entity.type
_entity.pdbx_description
1 polymer ?
#
loop_
_entity_poly.entity_id
_entity_poly.type
_entity_poly.pdbx_seq_one_letter_code
_entity_poly.pdbx_strand_id
1 'polypeptide(L)'
;MELLSATDAIGPAFARTRSILIGPGRTGSFLKLALVAALTQPAFFSAVFTYPLQGAQLALNNAMQHRHAVQQFSGGSGLAVAGLAIFAVIALIMLVLWVSATYLFCRFRFVLFDLVLYREGAVGMPWRKYRRQAWRYFGVLFLGMMVFLLLAAVFAGPAFLHLAHTSVVLARHGGSANPFALLGALLPIFVVLFALSLLYSIFDAIAQDFLLPPIALEDAPIEGAFGRFKNLFAAYPGQTLLYLLLRLVLGIGLSAVLMLAVAVVVGLLAVACGLLGVLLFHLLWTHGIVARAVFMAAAVVLPLLVLGVYLCAAVSVYGVIGVFKQSYALYFYAPRYLELGRRLDPPHDAPPVALEVPPPPPLPPLSSPPIW
;
A
#
# COMPACT_ATOMS: atom_id res chain seq x y z
N MET A 1 -13.62 0.29 29.88
CA MET A 1 -13.58 -0.63 28.72
C MET A 1 -13.13 -1.99 29.22
N GLU A 2 -13.92 -3.04 28.93
CA GLU A 2 -13.47 -4.41 29.17
C GLU A 2 -12.31 -4.77 28.26
N LEU A 3 -11.43 -5.66 28.74
CA LEU A 3 -10.30 -6.16 27.94
C LEU A 3 -10.81 -7.06 26.83
N LEU A 4 -11.08 -6.48 25.67
CA LEU A 4 -11.51 -7.23 24.48
C LEU A 4 -10.43 -8.24 24.06
N SER A 5 -10.83 -9.48 23.82
CA SER A 5 -9.94 -10.47 23.19
C SER A 5 -9.65 -10.10 21.74
N ALA A 6 -8.64 -10.73 21.13
CA ALA A 6 -8.33 -10.49 19.73
C ALA A 6 -9.54 -10.82 18.80
N THR A 7 -10.35 -11.80 19.15
CA THR A 7 -11.57 -12.19 18.42
C THR A 7 -12.71 -11.21 18.60
N ASP A 8 -12.91 -10.71 19.82
CA ASP A 8 -14.04 -9.82 20.16
C ASP A 8 -13.89 -8.43 19.53
N ALA A 9 -12.65 -8.02 19.24
CA ALA A 9 -12.37 -6.76 18.55
C ALA A 9 -12.82 -6.74 17.08
N ILE A 10 -13.10 -7.90 16.45
CA ILE A 10 -13.50 -8.00 15.02
C ILE A 10 -14.85 -7.36 14.77
N GLY A 11 -15.87 -7.66 15.60
CA GLY A 11 -17.22 -7.14 15.45
C GLY A 11 -17.28 -5.60 15.48
N PRO A 12 -16.79 -4.95 16.55
CA PRO A 12 -16.70 -3.49 16.62
C PRO A 12 -15.89 -2.86 15.49
N ALA A 13 -14.78 -3.49 15.08
CA ALA A 13 -13.95 -3.02 13.96
C ALA A 13 -14.74 -3.00 12.64
N PHE A 14 -15.54 -4.04 12.38
CA PHE A 14 -16.39 -4.11 11.20
C PHE A 14 -17.48 -3.06 11.22
N ALA A 15 -18.19 -2.91 12.37
CA ALA A 15 -19.22 -1.89 12.55
C ALA A 15 -18.64 -0.48 12.32
N ARG A 16 -17.44 -0.20 12.86
CA ARG A 16 -16.76 1.09 12.66
C ARG A 16 -16.38 1.30 11.21
N THR A 17 -15.82 0.30 10.55
CA THR A 17 -15.47 0.37 9.13
C THR A 17 -16.69 0.71 8.28
N ARG A 18 -17.80 0.03 8.52
CA ARG A 18 -19.07 0.32 7.85
C ARG A 18 -19.54 1.75 8.11
N SER A 19 -19.51 2.22 9.36
CA SER A 19 -19.96 3.58 9.73
C SER A 19 -19.08 4.68 9.10
N ILE A 20 -17.77 4.43 8.93
CA ILE A 20 -16.83 5.38 8.33
C ILE A 20 -17.02 5.44 6.81
N LEU A 21 -17.20 4.29 6.16
CA LEU A 21 -17.26 4.21 4.69
C LEU A 21 -18.66 4.46 4.13
N ILE A 22 -19.72 3.99 4.81
CA ILE A 22 -21.10 3.96 4.29
C ILE A 22 -22.04 4.80 5.18
N GLY A 23 -21.50 5.61 6.09
CA GLY A 23 -22.30 6.43 6.99
C GLY A 23 -23.14 7.49 6.25
N PRO A 24 -24.30 7.91 6.81
CA PRO A 24 -25.18 8.90 6.20
C PRO A 24 -24.43 10.22 5.94
N GLY A 25 -24.61 10.79 4.75
CA GLY A 25 -23.97 12.05 4.31
C GLY A 25 -22.51 11.91 3.80
N ARG A 26 -21.92 10.71 3.71
CA ARG A 26 -20.52 10.51 3.33
C ARG A 26 -20.29 9.91 1.94
N THR A 27 -21.32 9.70 1.15
CA THR A 27 -21.20 9.12 -0.20
C THR A 27 -20.22 9.86 -1.11
N GLY A 28 -20.14 11.19 -1.02
CA GLY A 28 -19.19 12.00 -1.79
C GLY A 28 -17.73 11.95 -1.30
N SER A 29 -17.49 11.49 -0.07
CA SER A 29 -16.14 11.36 0.51
C SER A 29 -15.60 9.92 0.52
N PHE A 30 -16.45 8.92 0.18
CA PHE A 30 -16.07 7.50 0.17
C PHE A 30 -14.78 7.25 -0.65
N LEU A 31 -14.74 7.70 -1.89
CA LEU A 31 -13.59 7.44 -2.77
C LEU A 31 -12.31 8.13 -2.28
N LYS A 32 -12.44 9.33 -1.70
CA LYS A 32 -11.28 10.05 -1.12
C LYS A 32 -10.71 9.30 0.08
N LEU A 33 -11.58 8.84 0.98
CA LEU A 33 -11.19 8.08 2.16
C LEU A 33 -10.64 6.70 1.78
N ALA A 34 -11.31 6.01 0.85
CA ALA A 34 -10.85 4.74 0.31
C ALA A 34 -9.47 4.87 -0.38
N LEU A 35 -9.24 5.95 -1.11
CA LEU A 35 -7.94 6.22 -1.73
C LEU A 35 -6.84 6.41 -0.68
N VAL A 36 -7.09 7.24 0.36
CA VAL A 36 -6.13 7.42 1.46
C VAL A 36 -5.81 6.07 2.11
N ALA A 37 -6.83 5.27 2.41
CA ALA A 37 -6.64 3.97 3.03
C ALA A 37 -5.96 2.95 2.09
N ALA A 38 -6.29 2.94 0.79
CA ALA A 38 -5.65 2.10 -0.21
C ALA A 38 -4.16 2.42 -0.34
N LEU A 39 -3.80 3.72 -0.35
CA LEU A 39 -2.42 4.18 -0.40
C LEU A 39 -1.58 3.79 0.84
N THR A 40 -2.21 3.32 1.92
CA THR A 40 -1.50 2.74 3.07
C THR A 40 -1.23 1.24 2.94
N GLN A 41 -1.75 0.59 1.89
CA GLN A 41 -1.59 -0.85 1.69
C GLN A 41 -0.48 -1.15 0.66
N PRO A 42 0.59 -1.88 1.03
CA PRO A 42 1.67 -2.22 0.08
C PRO A 42 1.14 -3.01 -1.13
N ALA A 43 0.17 -3.89 -0.90
CA ALA A 43 -0.45 -4.70 -1.94
C ALA A 43 -1.21 -3.86 -3.00
N PHE A 44 -1.67 -2.65 -2.67
CA PHE A 44 -2.29 -1.73 -3.62
C PHE A 44 -1.31 -1.29 -4.71
N PHE A 45 -0.07 -0.95 -4.34
CA PHE A 45 0.95 -0.57 -5.31
C PHE A 45 1.28 -1.74 -6.27
N SER A 46 1.37 -2.97 -5.74
CA SER A 46 1.57 -4.15 -6.58
C SER A 46 0.41 -4.37 -7.55
N ALA A 47 -0.82 -4.22 -7.08
CA ALA A 47 -2.00 -4.38 -7.93
C ALA A 47 -2.06 -3.31 -9.04
N VAL A 48 -1.81 -2.04 -8.70
CA VAL A 48 -1.96 -0.93 -9.65
C VAL A 48 -0.81 -0.84 -10.66
N PHE A 49 0.41 -1.15 -10.24
CA PHE A 49 1.59 -0.96 -11.09
C PHE A 49 2.15 -2.26 -11.67
N THR A 50 2.22 -3.33 -10.89
CA THR A 50 2.91 -4.54 -11.32
C THR A 50 2.07 -5.34 -12.32
N TYR A 51 0.78 -5.57 -12.05
CA TYR A 51 -0.05 -6.39 -12.94
C TYR A 51 -0.29 -5.77 -14.32
N PRO A 52 -0.64 -4.48 -14.47
CA PRO A 52 -0.77 -3.87 -15.79
C PRO A 52 0.54 -3.86 -16.57
N LEU A 53 1.68 -3.60 -15.90
CA LEU A 53 3.00 -3.61 -16.55
C LEU A 53 3.40 -5.01 -17.04
N GLN A 54 3.11 -6.06 -16.29
CA GLN A 54 3.35 -7.45 -16.74
C GLN A 54 2.53 -7.78 -17.97
N GLY A 55 1.25 -7.38 -18.02
CA GLY A 55 0.40 -7.54 -19.20
C GLY A 55 0.96 -6.83 -20.43
N ALA A 56 1.43 -5.59 -20.25
CA ALA A 56 2.06 -4.81 -21.31
C ALA A 56 3.38 -5.43 -21.79
N GLN A 57 4.20 -5.97 -20.88
CA GLN A 57 5.44 -6.68 -21.21
C GLN A 57 5.18 -7.96 -22.01
N LEU A 58 4.18 -8.76 -21.63
CA LEU A 58 3.78 -9.95 -22.37
C LEU A 58 3.32 -9.60 -23.79
N ALA A 59 2.49 -8.57 -23.94
CA ALA A 59 2.04 -8.08 -25.24
C ALA A 59 3.21 -7.58 -26.10
N LEU A 60 4.15 -6.85 -25.51
CA LEU A 60 5.36 -6.35 -26.19
C LEU A 60 6.28 -7.50 -26.62
N ASN A 61 6.52 -8.48 -25.75
CA ASN A 61 7.34 -9.64 -26.05
C ASN A 61 6.74 -10.45 -27.20
N ASN A 62 5.41 -10.67 -27.20
CA ASN A 62 4.71 -11.34 -28.31
C ASN A 62 4.87 -10.55 -29.62
N ALA A 63 4.72 -9.21 -29.56
CA ALA A 63 4.93 -8.36 -30.74
C ALA A 63 6.36 -8.35 -31.25
N MET A 64 7.36 -8.45 -30.35
CA MET A 64 8.78 -8.53 -30.72
C MET A 64 9.19 -9.90 -31.28
N GLN A 65 8.59 -11.00 -30.79
CA GLN A 65 8.84 -12.34 -31.36
C GLN A 65 8.43 -12.43 -32.84
N HIS A 66 7.44 -11.64 -33.25
CA HIS A 66 7.06 -11.53 -34.67
C HIS A 66 7.98 -10.58 -35.49
N ARG A 67 8.88 -9.85 -34.85
CA ARG A 67 9.87 -8.99 -35.48
C ARG A 67 11.27 -9.61 -35.33
N HIS A 68 11.59 -10.64 -36.09
CA HIS A 68 12.95 -11.21 -36.19
C HIS A 68 14.00 -10.28 -36.81
N ALA A 69 13.87 -8.96 -36.65
CA ALA A 69 14.70 -7.96 -37.28
C ALA A 69 15.25 -6.87 -36.32
N VAL A 70 15.58 -7.24 -35.08
CA VAL A 70 16.51 -6.38 -34.33
C VAL A 70 17.85 -7.12 -34.27
N GLN A 71 18.54 -7.07 -35.39
CA GLN A 71 19.94 -7.42 -35.52
C GLN A 71 20.77 -6.74 -34.43
N GLN A 72 21.55 -7.58 -33.73
CA GLN A 72 22.94 -7.38 -33.34
C GLN A 72 23.43 -5.90 -33.45
N PHE A 73 23.13 -5.12 -32.42
CA PHE A 73 23.98 -3.98 -32.10
C PHE A 73 25.24 -4.51 -31.41
N SER A 74 26.12 -5.12 -32.19
CA SER A 74 27.52 -5.31 -31.84
C SER A 74 28.26 -3.98 -32.02
N GLY A 75 27.89 -3.00 -31.19
CA GLY A 75 28.56 -1.69 -31.16
C GLY A 75 29.55 -1.66 -30.02
N GLY A 76 30.76 -1.17 -30.31
CA GLY A 76 31.93 -1.22 -29.47
C GLY A 76 31.80 -0.68 -28.04
N SER A 77 32.85 -0.77 -27.27
CA SER A 77 32.98 -0.43 -25.83
C SER A 77 32.35 0.90 -25.39
N GLY A 78 32.27 1.89 -26.27
CA GLY A 78 31.63 3.17 -26.00
C GLY A 78 30.09 3.09 -25.79
N LEU A 79 29.39 2.19 -26.50
CA LEU A 79 27.96 1.97 -26.35
C LEU A 79 27.66 1.23 -25.03
N ALA A 80 28.53 0.35 -24.58
CA ALA A 80 28.38 -0.33 -23.30
C ALA A 80 28.51 0.65 -22.10
N VAL A 81 29.48 1.59 -22.18
CA VAL A 81 29.67 2.62 -21.16
C VAL A 81 28.48 3.61 -21.14
N ALA A 82 28.02 4.04 -22.31
CA ALA A 82 26.81 4.90 -22.40
C ALA A 82 25.58 4.19 -21.86
N GLY A 83 25.37 2.90 -22.17
CA GLY A 83 24.29 2.08 -21.63
C GLY A 83 24.34 1.95 -20.11
N LEU A 84 25.53 1.74 -19.53
CA LEU A 84 25.73 1.68 -18.08
C LEU A 84 25.43 3.03 -17.41
N ALA A 85 25.84 4.14 -18.01
CA ALA A 85 25.57 5.49 -17.50
C ALA A 85 24.04 5.79 -17.51
N ILE A 86 23.36 5.48 -18.61
CA ILE A 86 21.89 5.62 -18.71
C ILE A 86 21.19 4.74 -17.65
N PHE A 87 21.62 3.49 -17.52
CA PHE A 87 21.08 2.59 -16.50
C PHE A 87 21.26 3.13 -15.08
N ALA A 88 22.47 3.67 -14.76
CA ALA A 88 22.75 4.26 -13.46
C ALA A 88 21.86 5.48 -13.16
N VAL A 89 21.62 6.34 -14.15
CA VAL A 89 20.73 7.50 -14.02
C VAL A 89 19.28 7.05 -13.78
N ILE A 90 18.80 6.08 -14.56
CA ILE A 90 17.44 5.53 -14.38
C ILE A 90 17.33 4.88 -12.99
N ALA A 91 18.31 4.09 -12.57
CA ALA A 91 18.31 3.47 -11.24
C ALA A 91 18.30 4.50 -10.11
N LEU A 92 19.03 5.61 -10.24
CA LEU A 92 19.03 6.71 -9.29
C LEU A 92 17.66 7.40 -9.22
N ILE A 93 17.06 7.69 -10.38
CA ILE A 93 15.70 8.27 -10.44
C ILE A 93 14.69 7.34 -9.76
N MET A 94 14.72 6.04 -10.07
CA MET A 94 13.85 5.05 -9.47
C MET A 94 14.04 4.94 -7.95
N LEU A 95 15.28 5.00 -7.47
CA LEU A 95 15.59 5.03 -6.04
C LEU A 95 14.99 6.26 -5.35
N VAL A 96 15.15 7.46 -5.93
CA VAL A 96 14.58 8.70 -5.37
C VAL A 96 13.06 8.63 -5.35
N LEU A 97 12.44 8.17 -6.42
CA LEU A 97 10.97 7.99 -6.49
C LEU A 97 10.49 6.99 -5.44
N TRP A 98 11.19 5.88 -5.26
CA TRP A 98 10.85 4.86 -4.30
C TRP A 98 10.98 5.33 -2.84
N VAL A 99 12.06 6.05 -2.49
CA VAL A 99 12.24 6.67 -1.16
C VAL A 99 11.13 7.70 -0.89
N SER A 100 10.81 8.53 -1.91
CA SER A 100 9.74 9.53 -1.82
C SER A 100 8.37 8.88 -1.62
N ALA A 101 8.08 7.81 -2.36
CA ALA A 101 6.84 7.04 -2.23
C ALA A 101 6.71 6.39 -0.84
N THR A 102 7.80 5.84 -0.29
CA THR A 102 7.83 5.27 1.05
C THR A 102 7.56 6.32 2.13
N TYR A 103 8.11 7.53 1.98
CA TYR A 103 7.81 8.65 2.89
C TYR A 103 6.34 9.08 2.79
N LEU A 104 5.79 9.19 1.58
CA LEU A 104 4.37 9.48 1.35
C LEU A 104 3.47 8.42 1.99
N PHE A 105 3.81 7.15 1.84
CA PHE A 105 3.12 6.03 2.45
C PHE A 105 3.08 6.15 3.99
N CYS A 106 4.20 6.52 4.62
CA CYS A 106 4.23 6.79 6.05
C CYS A 106 3.26 7.91 6.43
N ARG A 107 3.23 9.02 5.68
CA ARG A 107 2.30 10.13 5.93
C ARG A 107 0.83 9.71 5.82
N PHE A 108 0.48 8.93 4.81
CA PHE A 108 -0.89 8.43 4.66
C PHE A 108 -1.32 7.53 5.81
N ARG A 109 -0.41 6.77 6.43
CA ARG A 109 -0.72 5.98 7.63
C ARG A 109 -1.16 6.84 8.80
N PHE A 110 -0.49 7.96 9.07
CA PHE A 110 -0.91 8.90 10.11
C PHE A 110 -2.26 9.56 9.79
N VAL A 111 -2.46 9.94 8.52
CA VAL A 111 -3.74 10.50 8.08
C VAL A 111 -4.86 9.47 8.25
N LEU A 112 -4.64 8.22 7.85
CA LEU A 112 -5.64 7.16 8.03
C LEU A 112 -5.94 6.91 9.51
N PHE A 113 -4.92 6.88 10.36
CA PHE A 113 -5.09 6.73 11.80
C PHE A 113 -6.00 7.83 12.38
N ASP A 114 -5.74 9.09 12.05
CA ASP A 114 -6.51 10.25 12.53
C ASP A 114 -7.96 10.21 12.00
N LEU A 115 -8.15 9.90 10.72
CA LEU A 115 -9.48 9.77 10.10
C LEU A 115 -10.32 8.64 10.73
N VAL A 116 -9.69 7.51 11.05
CA VAL A 116 -10.38 6.39 11.68
C VAL A 116 -10.63 6.67 13.16
N LEU A 117 -9.73 7.35 13.86
CA LEU A 117 -9.87 7.68 15.28
C LEU A 117 -10.94 8.74 15.54
N TYR A 118 -10.93 9.84 14.79
CA TYR A 118 -11.85 10.96 15.04
C TYR A 118 -13.11 10.96 14.18
N ARG A 119 -13.23 10.01 13.24
CA ARG A 119 -14.32 9.93 12.26
C ARG A 119 -14.50 11.20 11.43
N GLU A 120 -13.47 12.01 11.28
CA GLU A 120 -13.50 13.24 10.51
C GLU A 120 -13.17 12.97 9.04
N GLY A 121 -13.84 13.67 8.11
CA GLY A 121 -13.60 13.52 6.66
C GLY A 121 -12.52 14.45 6.10
N ALA A 122 -11.91 15.31 6.93
CA ALA A 122 -10.97 16.34 6.48
C ALA A 122 -9.52 15.83 6.43
N VAL A 123 -9.03 15.48 5.24
CA VAL A 123 -7.67 14.95 5.02
C VAL A 123 -6.57 16.01 5.22
N GLY A 124 -6.86 17.28 4.97
CA GLY A 124 -5.84 18.35 4.92
C GLY A 124 -5.22 18.70 6.27
N MET A 125 -5.99 18.66 7.35
CA MET A 125 -5.53 19.00 8.69
C MET A 125 -4.57 17.93 9.26
N PRO A 126 -4.88 16.63 9.23
CA PRO A 126 -3.94 15.58 9.66
C PRO A 126 -2.65 15.56 8.85
N TRP A 127 -2.71 15.89 7.56
CA TRP A 127 -1.54 15.94 6.68
C TRP A 127 -0.48 16.94 7.15
N ARG A 128 -0.87 18.09 7.67
CA ARG A 128 0.06 19.11 8.21
C ARG A 128 0.54 18.76 9.61
N LYS A 129 -0.36 18.27 10.45
CA LYS A 129 -0.14 17.94 11.87
C LYS A 129 1.01 16.94 12.07
N TYR A 130 1.05 15.85 11.30
CA TYR A 130 1.96 14.73 11.54
C TYR A 130 3.27 14.76 10.74
N ARG A 131 3.69 15.92 10.21
CA ARG A 131 4.88 16.01 9.36
C ARG A 131 6.16 15.52 10.05
N ARG A 132 6.37 15.91 11.32
CA ARG A 132 7.57 15.56 12.11
C ARG A 132 7.54 14.09 12.53
N GLN A 133 6.40 13.63 13.01
CA GLN A 133 6.19 12.25 13.44
C GLN A 133 6.35 11.27 12.27
N ALA A 134 5.80 11.61 11.11
CA ALA A 134 5.93 10.79 9.90
C ALA A 134 7.39 10.62 9.45
N TRP A 135 8.24 11.63 9.64
CA TRP A 135 9.67 11.52 9.31
C TRP A 135 10.41 10.55 10.24
N ARG A 136 10.12 10.60 11.55
CA ARG A 136 10.68 9.63 12.50
C ARG A 136 10.21 8.22 12.23
N TYR A 137 8.92 8.04 11.97
CA TYR A 137 8.33 6.75 11.63
C TYR A 137 8.89 6.19 10.31
N PHE A 138 9.11 7.05 9.31
CA PHE A 138 9.78 6.69 8.07
C PHE A 138 11.17 6.11 8.34
N GLY A 139 11.95 6.72 9.23
CA GLY A 139 13.27 6.19 9.61
C GLY A 139 13.22 4.75 10.12
N VAL A 140 12.22 4.41 10.95
CA VAL A 140 12.04 3.04 11.46
C VAL A 140 11.69 2.06 10.33
N LEU A 141 10.73 2.41 9.48
CA LEU A 141 10.34 1.54 8.37
C LEU A 141 11.46 1.38 7.34
N PHE A 142 12.16 2.47 7.04
CA PHE A 142 13.28 2.45 6.09
C PHE A 142 14.43 1.58 6.62
N LEU A 143 14.79 1.74 7.90
CA LEU A 143 15.82 0.90 8.54
C LEU A 143 15.39 -0.57 8.56
N GLY A 144 14.15 -0.86 8.97
CA GLY A 144 13.59 -2.21 8.93
C GLY A 144 13.70 -2.83 7.55
N MET A 145 13.28 -2.09 6.52
CA MET A 145 13.35 -2.55 5.14
C MET A 145 14.79 -2.78 4.66
N MET A 146 15.76 -1.93 5.05
CA MET A 146 17.18 -2.16 4.74
C MET A 146 17.70 -3.45 5.37
N VAL A 147 17.30 -3.74 6.62
CA VAL A 147 17.63 -5.00 7.29
C VAL A 147 17.04 -6.19 6.52
N PHE A 148 15.77 -6.13 6.11
CA PHE A 148 15.15 -7.21 5.32
C PHE A 148 15.76 -7.38 3.93
N LEU A 149 16.17 -6.30 3.27
CA LEU A 149 16.90 -6.38 2.01
C LEU A 149 18.27 -7.04 2.20
N LEU A 150 18.97 -6.71 3.27
CA LEU A 150 20.24 -7.34 3.60
C LEU A 150 20.06 -8.85 3.86
N LEU A 151 19.04 -9.22 4.65
CA LEU A 151 18.71 -10.63 4.88
C LEU A 151 18.34 -11.35 3.58
N ALA A 152 17.57 -10.72 2.71
CA ALA A 152 17.25 -11.27 1.39
C ALA A 152 18.51 -11.46 0.52
N ALA A 153 19.43 -10.50 0.52
CA ALA A 153 20.70 -10.62 -0.19
C ALA A 153 21.56 -11.76 0.35
N VAL A 154 21.62 -11.93 1.67
CA VAL A 154 22.41 -12.99 2.31
C VAL A 154 21.82 -14.38 2.06
N PHE A 155 20.51 -14.53 2.22
CA PHE A 155 19.86 -15.85 2.15
C PHE A 155 19.44 -16.28 0.73
N ALA A 156 18.96 -15.34 -0.11
CA ALA A 156 18.54 -15.65 -1.46
C ALA A 156 19.65 -15.37 -2.50
N GLY A 157 20.60 -14.49 -2.20
CA GLY A 157 21.70 -14.10 -3.11
C GLY A 157 22.49 -15.28 -3.67
N PRO A 158 23.01 -16.22 -2.84
CA PRO A 158 23.76 -17.37 -3.34
C PRO A 158 22.93 -18.25 -4.30
N ALA A 159 21.66 -18.45 -4.03
CA ALA A 159 20.76 -19.22 -4.89
C ALA A 159 20.49 -18.51 -6.22
N PHE A 160 20.33 -17.17 -6.20
CA PHE A 160 20.24 -16.37 -7.43
C PHE A 160 21.52 -16.45 -8.28
N LEU A 161 22.69 -16.35 -7.66
CA LEU A 161 23.98 -16.47 -8.37
C LEU A 161 24.13 -17.86 -9.00
N HIS A 162 23.76 -18.92 -8.27
CA HIS A 162 23.76 -20.28 -8.80
C HIS A 162 22.81 -20.44 -9.99
N LEU A 163 21.59 -19.90 -9.88
CA LEU A 163 20.61 -19.91 -10.96
C LEU A 163 21.10 -19.15 -12.19
N ALA A 164 21.68 -17.95 -11.99
CA ALA A 164 22.25 -17.14 -13.06
C ALA A 164 23.39 -17.86 -13.77
N HIS A 165 24.29 -18.49 -13.02
CA HIS A 165 25.38 -19.28 -13.59
C HIS A 165 24.85 -20.47 -14.39
N THR A 166 23.90 -21.23 -13.86
CA THR A 166 23.30 -22.38 -14.53
C THR A 166 22.57 -21.96 -15.81
N SER A 167 21.84 -20.84 -15.81
CA SER A 167 21.15 -20.34 -17.00
C SER A 167 22.12 -19.94 -18.13
N VAL A 168 23.26 -19.32 -17.78
CA VAL A 168 24.32 -18.98 -18.75
C VAL A 168 24.97 -20.22 -19.35
N VAL A 169 25.26 -21.23 -18.53
CA VAL A 169 25.83 -22.51 -18.99
C VAL A 169 24.86 -23.24 -19.94
N LEU A 170 23.57 -23.31 -19.60
CA LEU A 170 22.53 -23.91 -20.45
C LEU A 170 22.37 -23.17 -21.79
N ALA A 171 22.39 -21.84 -21.77
CA ALA A 171 22.32 -21.01 -22.98
C ALA A 171 23.50 -21.25 -23.92
N ARG A 172 24.72 -21.47 -23.37
CA ARG A 172 25.91 -21.75 -24.16
C ARG A 172 25.94 -23.15 -24.82
N HIS A 173 25.31 -24.15 -24.20
CA HIS A 173 25.33 -25.53 -24.68
C HIS A 173 24.10 -25.88 -25.54
N GLY A 174 23.22 -24.92 -25.84
CA GLY A 174 22.03 -25.15 -26.69
C GLY A 174 21.02 -26.16 -26.10
N GLY A 175 21.16 -26.48 -24.82
CA GLY A 175 20.30 -27.44 -24.14
C GLY A 175 18.92 -26.86 -23.83
N SER A 176 17.85 -27.60 -24.13
CA SER A 176 16.52 -27.26 -23.62
C SER A 176 16.53 -27.39 -22.11
N ALA A 177 16.27 -26.28 -21.41
CA ALA A 177 16.17 -26.29 -19.96
C ALA A 177 15.04 -27.25 -19.52
N ASN A 178 15.39 -28.28 -18.76
CA ASN A 178 14.37 -29.14 -18.17
C ASN A 178 13.52 -28.28 -17.19
N PRO A 179 12.22 -28.10 -17.42
CA PRO A 179 11.37 -27.26 -16.61
C PRO A 179 11.35 -27.67 -15.14
N PHE A 180 11.52 -28.95 -14.83
CA PHE A 180 11.60 -29.46 -13.47
C PHE A 180 12.90 -29.07 -12.76
N ALA A 181 14.04 -29.04 -13.48
CA ALA A 181 15.30 -28.57 -12.93
C ALA A 181 15.25 -27.07 -12.61
N LEU A 182 14.62 -26.28 -13.47
CA LEU A 182 14.40 -24.85 -13.26
C LEU A 182 13.47 -24.61 -12.04
N LEU A 183 12.39 -25.35 -11.95
CA LEU A 183 11.45 -25.29 -10.82
C LEU A 183 12.16 -25.65 -9.50
N GLY A 184 12.98 -26.70 -9.50
CA GLY A 184 13.78 -27.11 -8.33
C GLY A 184 14.79 -26.04 -7.87
N ALA A 185 15.38 -25.30 -8.81
CA ALA A 185 16.28 -24.20 -8.50
C ALA A 185 15.57 -22.93 -7.98
N LEU A 186 14.35 -22.67 -8.45
CA LEU A 186 13.54 -21.50 -8.04
C LEU A 186 12.84 -21.72 -6.69
N LEU A 187 12.47 -22.95 -6.34
CA LEU A 187 11.73 -23.26 -5.13
C LEU A 187 12.40 -22.76 -3.82
N PRO A 188 13.69 -23.01 -3.55
CA PRO A 188 14.33 -22.50 -2.34
C PRO A 188 14.38 -20.97 -2.29
N ILE A 189 14.57 -20.30 -3.42
CA ILE A 189 14.53 -18.84 -3.51
C ILE A 189 13.14 -18.34 -3.13
N PHE A 190 12.10 -18.95 -3.70
CA PHE A 190 10.71 -18.60 -3.39
C PHE A 190 10.39 -18.79 -1.91
N VAL A 191 10.78 -19.92 -1.31
CA VAL A 191 10.53 -20.21 0.11
C VAL A 191 11.22 -19.18 1.01
N VAL A 192 12.48 -18.85 0.74
CA VAL A 192 13.22 -17.85 1.51
C VAL A 192 12.57 -16.46 1.39
N LEU A 193 12.28 -16.01 0.18
CA LEU A 193 11.66 -14.70 -0.04
C LEU A 193 10.24 -14.65 0.55
N PHE A 194 9.49 -15.74 0.48
CA PHE A 194 8.16 -15.83 1.10
C PHE A 194 8.26 -15.73 2.63
N ALA A 195 9.17 -16.47 3.27
CA ALA A 195 9.39 -16.40 4.71
C ALA A 195 9.81 -14.99 5.15
N LEU A 196 10.71 -14.35 4.41
CA LEU A 196 11.14 -12.98 4.70
C LEU A 196 10.00 -11.97 4.48
N SER A 197 9.18 -12.13 3.45
CA SER A 197 8.02 -11.26 3.22
C SER A 197 6.98 -11.39 4.34
N LEU A 198 6.78 -12.59 4.86
CA LEU A 198 5.91 -12.83 6.01
C LEU A 198 6.45 -12.15 7.27
N LEU A 199 7.75 -12.30 7.54
CA LEU A 199 8.42 -11.66 8.67
C LEU A 199 8.35 -10.13 8.58
N TYR A 200 8.58 -9.57 7.37
CA TYR A 200 8.42 -8.13 7.12
C TYR A 200 6.96 -7.67 7.34
N SER A 201 5.98 -8.48 6.93
CA SER A 201 4.56 -8.17 7.14
C SER A 201 4.20 -8.10 8.62
N ILE A 202 4.79 -8.97 9.46
CA ILE A 202 4.62 -8.93 10.92
C ILE A 202 5.28 -7.67 11.49
N PHE A 203 6.50 -7.34 11.07
CA PHE A 203 7.18 -6.11 11.49
C PHE A 203 6.38 -4.86 11.11
N ASP A 204 5.88 -4.79 9.88
CA ASP A 204 5.05 -3.71 9.38
C ASP A 204 3.73 -3.58 10.17
N ALA A 205 3.12 -4.71 10.54
CA ALA A 205 1.96 -4.77 11.41
C ALA A 205 2.24 -4.18 12.81
N ILE A 206 3.33 -4.59 13.43
CA ILE A 206 3.75 -4.07 14.74
C ILE A 206 4.01 -2.57 14.65
N ALA A 207 4.71 -2.11 13.62
CA ALA A 207 5.00 -0.70 13.42
C ALA A 207 3.71 0.12 13.25
N GLN A 208 2.77 -0.34 12.45
CA GLN A 208 1.53 0.38 12.18
C GLN A 208 0.57 0.39 13.35
N ASP A 209 0.42 -0.74 14.07
CA ASP A 209 -0.66 -0.89 15.05
C ASP A 209 -0.25 -0.50 16.47
N PHE A 210 1.03 -0.67 16.82
CA PHE A 210 1.52 -0.45 18.18
C PHE A 210 2.51 0.71 18.32
N LEU A 211 3.33 0.99 17.30
CA LEU A 211 4.28 2.11 17.36
C LEU A 211 3.63 3.42 16.90
N LEU A 212 2.79 3.39 15.88
CA LEU A 212 2.18 4.60 15.32
C LEU A 212 1.28 5.35 16.32
N PRO A 213 0.36 4.69 17.11
CA PRO A 213 -0.50 5.41 18.03
C PRO A 213 0.23 6.24 19.10
N PRO A 214 1.24 5.73 19.85
CA PRO A 214 2.00 6.55 20.81
C PRO A 214 2.75 7.71 20.15
N ILE A 215 3.30 7.49 18.95
CA ILE A 215 3.99 8.55 18.20
C ILE A 215 2.99 9.62 17.75
N ALA A 216 1.78 9.23 17.34
CA ALA A 216 0.75 10.16 16.86
C ALA A 216 0.09 10.96 18.00
N LEU A 217 -0.21 10.32 19.14
CA LEU A 217 -1.00 10.90 20.23
C LEU A 217 -0.16 11.70 21.24
N GLU A 218 1.05 11.22 21.54
CA GLU A 218 1.90 11.79 22.59
C GLU A 218 3.24 12.32 22.07
N ASP A 219 3.47 12.33 20.75
CA ASP A 219 4.79 12.63 20.14
C ASP A 219 5.93 11.80 20.77
N ALA A 220 5.61 10.56 21.19
CA ALA A 220 6.55 9.70 21.88
C ALA A 220 7.79 9.43 21.03
N PRO A 221 9.01 9.36 21.63
CA PRO A 221 10.18 8.90 20.91
C PRO A 221 10.03 7.44 20.50
N ILE A 222 10.74 7.02 19.47
CA ILE A 222 10.66 5.66 18.92
C ILE A 222 10.95 4.60 19.99
N GLU A 223 11.97 4.86 20.84
CA GLU A 223 12.34 3.97 21.96
C GLU A 223 11.19 3.81 22.96
N GLY A 224 10.51 4.90 23.28
CA GLY A 224 9.35 4.89 24.17
C GLY A 224 8.17 4.11 23.58
N ALA A 225 7.88 4.28 22.28
CA ALA A 225 6.85 3.53 21.58
C ALA A 225 7.18 2.02 21.54
N PHE A 226 8.44 1.68 21.27
CA PHE A 226 8.89 0.30 21.27
C PHE A 226 8.89 -0.32 22.68
N GLY A 227 9.28 0.45 23.70
CA GLY A 227 9.20 0.03 25.10
C GLY A 227 7.76 -0.30 25.54
N ARG A 228 6.78 0.48 25.12
CA ARG A 228 5.35 0.18 25.37
C ARG A 228 4.89 -1.09 24.67
N PHE A 229 5.29 -1.31 23.43
CA PHE A 229 4.99 -2.57 22.75
C PHE A 229 5.63 -3.77 23.46
N LYS A 230 6.89 -3.66 23.89
CA LYS A 230 7.58 -4.70 24.65
C LYS A 230 6.84 -5.03 25.95
N ASN A 231 6.41 -4.02 26.69
CA ASN A 231 5.66 -4.21 27.94
C ASN A 231 4.28 -4.85 27.68
N LEU A 232 3.58 -4.42 26.61
CA LEU A 232 2.32 -5.03 26.19
C LEU A 232 2.51 -6.50 25.82
N PHE A 233 3.53 -6.81 25.03
CA PHE A 233 3.84 -8.17 24.63
C PHE A 233 4.22 -9.05 25.84
N ALA A 234 5.01 -8.52 26.77
CA ALA A 234 5.36 -9.23 28.00
C ALA A 234 4.14 -9.50 28.90
N ALA A 235 3.19 -8.55 28.97
CA ALA A 235 1.97 -8.71 29.79
C ALA A 235 0.95 -9.68 29.16
N TYR A 236 0.81 -9.67 27.83
CA TYR A 236 -0.23 -10.42 27.10
C TYR A 236 0.32 -11.11 25.84
N PRO A 237 1.32 -12.03 25.95
CA PRO A 237 2.00 -12.59 24.78
C PRO A 237 1.04 -13.38 23.87
N GLY A 238 0.19 -14.25 24.45
CA GLY A 238 -0.74 -15.08 23.69
C GLY A 238 -1.78 -14.25 22.93
N GLN A 239 -2.34 -13.21 23.55
CA GLN A 239 -3.33 -12.35 22.91
C GLN A 239 -2.71 -11.49 21.80
N THR A 240 -1.50 -11.01 21.99
CA THR A 240 -0.79 -10.22 20.98
C THR A 240 -0.41 -11.08 19.78
N LEU A 241 0.06 -12.31 20.03
CA LEU A 241 0.38 -13.26 18.96
C LEU A 241 -0.88 -13.66 18.17
N LEU A 242 -1.98 -13.97 18.89
CA LEU A 242 -3.28 -14.27 18.27
C LEU A 242 -3.78 -13.09 17.43
N TYR A 243 -3.64 -11.86 17.94
CA TYR A 243 -3.99 -10.66 17.20
C TYR A 243 -3.19 -10.54 15.89
N LEU A 244 -1.86 -10.70 15.94
CA LEU A 244 -1.01 -10.63 14.74
C LEU A 244 -1.36 -11.71 13.72
N LEU A 245 -1.64 -12.93 14.20
CA LEU A 245 -2.07 -14.05 13.35
C LEU A 245 -3.42 -13.75 12.68
N LEU A 246 -4.42 -13.33 13.47
CA LEU A 246 -5.74 -12.98 12.94
C LEU A 246 -5.67 -11.80 11.97
N ARG A 247 -4.87 -10.77 12.27
CA ARG A 247 -4.64 -9.65 11.37
C ARG A 247 -4.08 -10.09 10.02
N LEU A 248 -3.12 -11.02 10.05
CA LEU A 248 -2.53 -11.59 8.84
C LEU A 248 -3.55 -12.41 8.05
N VAL A 249 -4.22 -13.36 8.71
CA VAL A 249 -5.22 -14.25 8.08
C VAL A 249 -6.41 -13.45 7.54
N LEU A 250 -6.97 -12.54 8.33
CA LEU A 250 -8.06 -11.66 7.87
C LEU A 250 -7.61 -10.74 6.73
N GLY A 251 -6.38 -10.22 6.81
CA GLY A 251 -5.83 -9.39 5.75
C GLY A 251 -5.68 -10.14 4.43
N ILE A 252 -5.14 -11.35 4.44
CA ILE A 252 -4.98 -12.21 3.27
C ILE A 252 -6.35 -12.70 2.79
N GLY A 253 -7.17 -13.24 3.68
CA GLY A 253 -8.48 -13.80 3.33
C GLY A 253 -9.42 -12.75 2.73
N LEU A 254 -9.54 -11.59 3.38
CA LEU A 254 -10.37 -10.50 2.88
C LEU A 254 -9.84 -9.97 1.54
N SER A 255 -8.53 -9.80 1.40
CA SER A 255 -7.94 -9.35 0.13
C SER A 255 -8.17 -10.37 -0.99
N ALA A 256 -8.02 -11.66 -0.73
CA ALA A 256 -8.24 -12.72 -1.72
C ALA A 256 -9.70 -12.74 -2.22
N VAL A 257 -10.68 -12.72 -1.29
CA VAL A 257 -12.10 -12.71 -1.63
C VAL A 257 -12.49 -11.47 -2.43
N LEU A 258 -12.08 -10.29 -1.97
CA LEU A 258 -12.42 -9.04 -2.64
C LEU A 258 -11.71 -8.89 -3.98
N MET A 259 -10.46 -9.32 -4.10
CA MET A 259 -9.74 -9.31 -5.38
C MET A 259 -10.32 -10.31 -6.38
N LEU A 260 -10.78 -11.48 -5.93
CA LEU A 260 -11.49 -12.41 -6.77
C LEU A 260 -12.79 -11.81 -7.33
N ALA A 261 -13.56 -11.12 -6.48
CA ALA A 261 -14.77 -10.42 -6.91
C ALA A 261 -14.47 -9.34 -7.96
N VAL A 262 -13.41 -8.53 -7.74
CA VAL A 262 -12.95 -7.53 -8.72
C VAL A 262 -12.49 -8.20 -10.01
N ALA A 263 -11.72 -9.28 -9.93
CA ALA A 263 -11.23 -10.00 -11.10
C ALA A 263 -12.39 -10.53 -11.97
N VAL A 264 -13.45 -11.04 -11.35
CA VAL A 264 -14.65 -11.49 -12.07
C VAL A 264 -15.34 -10.32 -12.77
N VAL A 265 -15.62 -9.22 -12.05
CA VAL A 265 -16.33 -8.06 -12.62
C VAL A 265 -15.52 -7.41 -13.74
N VAL A 266 -14.24 -7.15 -13.51
CA VAL A 266 -13.36 -6.52 -14.50
C VAL A 266 -13.08 -7.47 -15.66
N GLY A 267 -12.94 -8.76 -15.39
CA GLY A 267 -12.78 -9.80 -16.44
C GLY A 267 -13.99 -9.86 -17.37
N LEU A 268 -15.20 -9.87 -16.83
CA LEU A 268 -16.44 -9.83 -17.63
C LEU A 268 -16.52 -8.54 -18.47
N LEU A 269 -16.17 -7.38 -17.87
CA LEU A 269 -16.13 -6.12 -18.60
C LEU A 269 -15.07 -6.14 -19.72
N ALA A 270 -13.88 -6.68 -19.45
CA ALA A 270 -12.82 -6.81 -20.44
C ALA A 270 -13.23 -7.71 -21.62
N VAL A 271 -13.90 -8.84 -21.33
CA VAL A 271 -14.45 -9.72 -22.36
C VAL A 271 -15.52 -8.98 -23.18
N ALA A 272 -16.45 -8.28 -22.54
CA ALA A 272 -17.48 -7.50 -23.24
C ALA A 272 -16.87 -6.41 -24.14
N CYS A 273 -15.90 -5.66 -23.61
CA CYS A 273 -15.18 -4.63 -24.39
C CYS A 273 -14.34 -5.25 -25.51
N GLY A 274 -13.73 -6.41 -25.29
CA GLY A 274 -13.00 -7.17 -26.32
C GLY A 274 -13.89 -7.64 -27.45
N LEU A 275 -15.05 -8.23 -27.15
CA LEU A 275 -16.05 -8.64 -28.15
C LEU A 275 -16.57 -7.45 -28.93
N LEU A 276 -16.86 -6.32 -28.27
CA LEU A 276 -17.25 -5.07 -28.91
C LEU A 276 -16.15 -4.56 -29.84
N GLY A 277 -14.89 -4.63 -29.41
CA GLY A 277 -13.72 -4.24 -30.23
C GLY A 277 -13.59 -5.11 -31.50
N VAL A 278 -13.77 -6.44 -31.38
CA VAL A 278 -13.78 -7.35 -32.52
C VAL A 278 -14.93 -7.05 -33.47
N LEU A 279 -16.13 -6.80 -32.95
CA LEU A 279 -17.30 -6.43 -33.75
C LEU A 279 -17.06 -5.12 -34.51
N LEU A 280 -16.54 -4.09 -33.81
CA LEU A 280 -16.21 -2.81 -34.43
C LEU A 280 -15.11 -2.95 -35.49
N PHE A 281 -14.13 -3.84 -35.27
CA PHE A 281 -13.11 -4.14 -36.27
C PHE A 281 -13.76 -4.70 -37.55
N HIS A 282 -14.59 -5.72 -37.45
CA HIS A 282 -15.25 -6.32 -38.60
C HIS A 282 -16.18 -5.32 -39.31
N LEU A 283 -16.88 -4.49 -38.57
CA LEU A 283 -17.83 -3.54 -39.12
C LEU A 283 -17.18 -2.33 -39.79
N LEU A 284 -16.11 -1.75 -39.18
CA LEU A 284 -15.55 -0.44 -39.57
C LEU A 284 -14.29 -0.57 -40.44
N TRP A 285 -13.52 -1.65 -40.33
CA TRP A 285 -12.20 -1.74 -40.98
C TRP A 285 -12.26 -1.65 -42.50
N THR A 286 -13.37 -2.11 -43.11
CA THR A 286 -13.59 -2.14 -44.56
C THR A 286 -14.23 -0.88 -45.13
N HIS A 287 -14.75 0.03 -44.31
CA HIS A 287 -15.64 1.15 -44.73
C HIS A 287 -14.93 2.52 -44.92
N GLY A 288 -13.63 2.53 -45.17
CA GLY A 288 -12.91 3.78 -45.52
C GLY A 288 -12.18 4.43 -44.34
N ILE A 289 -11.57 5.60 -44.61
CA ILE A 289 -10.60 6.23 -43.66
C ILE A 289 -11.26 6.70 -42.37
N VAL A 290 -12.47 7.25 -42.45
CA VAL A 290 -13.22 7.77 -41.31
C VAL A 290 -13.63 6.63 -40.36
N ALA A 291 -14.12 5.53 -40.92
CA ALA A 291 -14.52 4.35 -40.16
C ALA A 291 -13.31 3.74 -39.43
N ARG A 292 -12.13 3.68 -40.07
CA ARG A 292 -10.87 3.25 -39.45
C ARG A 292 -10.45 4.17 -38.31
N ALA A 293 -10.60 5.51 -38.48
CA ALA A 293 -10.30 6.47 -37.42
C ALA A 293 -11.21 6.25 -36.18
N VAL A 294 -12.50 6.00 -36.38
CA VAL A 294 -13.46 5.68 -35.30
C VAL A 294 -13.07 4.39 -34.61
N PHE A 295 -12.68 3.34 -35.36
CA PHE A 295 -12.19 2.09 -34.77
C PHE A 295 -10.93 2.32 -33.92
N MET A 296 -9.94 3.06 -34.43
CA MET A 296 -8.72 3.37 -33.69
C MET A 296 -9.01 4.15 -32.40
N ALA A 297 -9.96 5.11 -32.43
CA ALA A 297 -10.41 5.79 -31.22
C ALA A 297 -11.05 4.83 -30.21
N ALA A 298 -11.94 3.94 -30.65
CA ALA A 298 -12.55 2.92 -29.81
C ALA A 298 -11.52 1.94 -29.23
N ALA A 299 -10.52 1.55 -30.02
CA ALA A 299 -9.42 0.66 -29.57
C ALA A 299 -8.56 1.27 -28.45
N VAL A 300 -8.54 2.59 -28.32
CA VAL A 300 -7.90 3.29 -27.19
C VAL A 300 -8.87 3.48 -26.02
N VAL A 301 -10.10 3.89 -26.29
CA VAL A 301 -11.09 4.23 -25.26
C VAL A 301 -11.54 3.01 -24.47
N LEU A 302 -11.80 1.87 -25.13
CA LEU A 302 -12.28 0.67 -24.46
C LEU A 302 -11.30 0.12 -23.41
N PRO A 303 -9.99 -0.06 -23.68
CA PRO A 303 -9.03 -0.46 -22.68
C PRO A 303 -8.86 0.55 -21.53
N LEU A 304 -8.93 1.87 -21.85
CA LEU A 304 -8.87 2.91 -20.83
C LEU A 304 -10.07 2.88 -19.89
N LEU A 305 -11.27 2.56 -20.40
CA LEU A 305 -12.47 2.37 -19.59
C LEU A 305 -12.31 1.19 -18.66
N VAL A 306 -11.85 0.04 -19.16
CA VAL A 306 -11.59 -1.16 -18.34
C VAL A 306 -10.55 -0.86 -17.27
N LEU A 307 -9.47 -0.16 -17.62
CA LEU A 307 -8.44 0.26 -16.68
C LEU A 307 -9.01 1.21 -15.61
N GLY A 308 -9.84 2.17 -15.99
CA GLY A 308 -10.48 3.10 -15.06
C GLY A 308 -11.38 2.38 -14.04
N VAL A 309 -12.21 1.45 -14.52
CA VAL A 309 -13.05 0.61 -13.64
C VAL A 309 -12.19 -0.26 -12.72
N TYR A 310 -11.12 -0.87 -13.25
CA TYR A 310 -10.17 -1.63 -12.44
C TYR A 310 -9.53 -0.78 -11.33
N LEU A 311 -9.05 0.42 -11.65
CA LEU A 311 -8.44 1.32 -10.67
C LEU A 311 -9.44 1.75 -9.58
N CYS A 312 -10.67 2.11 -9.96
CA CYS A 312 -11.73 2.45 -9.00
C CYS A 312 -12.08 1.27 -8.09
N ALA A 313 -12.17 0.07 -8.65
CA ALA A 313 -12.43 -1.14 -7.89
C ALA A 313 -11.27 -1.48 -6.96
N ALA A 314 -10.03 -1.39 -7.43
CA ALA A 314 -8.84 -1.62 -6.60
C ALA A 314 -8.76 -0.63 -5.43
N VAL A 315 -8.96 0.68 -5.68
CA VAL A 315 -9.03 1.70 -4.61
C VAL A 315 -10.11 1.36 -3.59
N SER A 316 -11.30 0.98 -4.04
CA SER A 316 -12.41 0.63 -3.15
C SER A 316 -12.09 -0.57 -2.27
N VAL A 317 -11.55 -1.64 -2.86
CA VAL A 317 -11.19 -2.88 -2.14
C VAL A 317 -10.08 -2.65 -1.13
N TYR A 318 -8.96 -2.08 -1.58
CA TYR A 318 -7.83 -1.83 -0.67
C TYR A 318 -8.14 -0.75 0.36
N GLY A 319 -9.03 0.19 0.03
CA GLY A 319 -9.55 1.18 0.95
C GLY A 319 -10.35 0.54 2.09
N VAL A 320 -11.29 -0.35 1.78
CA VAL A 320 -12.06 -1.09 2.79
C VAL A 320 -11.14 -1.91 3.69
N ILE A 321 -10.18 -2.64 3.09
CA ILE A 321 -9.21 -3.45 3.83
C ILE A 321 -8.37 -2.57 4.76
N GLY A 322 -7.91 -1.41 4.27
CA GLY A 322 -7.09 -0.48 5.05
C GLY A 322 -7.83 0.09 6.26
N VAL A 323 -9.06 0.56 6.07
CA VAL A 323 -9.92 1.06 7.17
C VAL A 323 -10.24 -0.04 8.16
N PHE A 324 -10.55 -1.25 7.68
CA PHE A 324 -10.83 -2.40 8.56
C PHE A 324 -9.62 -2.77 9.42
N LYS A 325 -8.43 -2.92 8.81
CA LYS A 325 -7.20 -3.23 9.55
C LYS A 325 -6.89 -2.18 10.60
N GLN A 326 -7.04 -0.90 10.26
CA GLN A 326 -6.81 0.20 11.19
C GLN A 326 -7.84 0.21 12.32
N SER A 327 -9.13 -0.01 12.02
CA SER A 327 -10.20 -0.12 13.03
C SER A 327 -9.95 -1.30 13.97
N TYR A 328 -9.55 -2.45 13.43
CA TYR A 328 -9.24 -3.65 14.21
C TYR A 328 -8.08 -3.42 15.18
N ALA A 329 -7.01 -2.76 14.70
CA ALA A 329 -5.89 -2.36 15.55
C ALA A 329 -6.32 -1.44 16.71
N LEU A 330 -7.16 -0.44 16.42
CA LEU A 330 -7.64 0.51 17.42
C LEU A 330 -8.45 -0.19 18.52
N TYR A 331 -9.40 -1.06 18.16
CA TYR A 331 -10.24 -1.76 19.16
C TYR A 331 -9.46 -2.80 19.97
N PHE A 332 -8.45 -3.43 19.40
CA PHE A 332 -7.57 -4.32 20.14
C PHE A 332 -6.65 -3.57 21.11
N TYR A 333 -6.10 -2.42 20.68
CA TYR A 333 -5.11 -1.68 21.46
C TYR A 333 -5.74 -0.70 22.47
N ALA A 334 -6.90 -0.14 22.20
CA ALA A 334 -7.57 0.86 23.05
C ALA A 334 -7.75 0.42 24.52
N PRO A 335 -8.20 -0.80 24.85
CA PRO A 335 -8.35 -1.22 26.25
C PRO A 335 -7.01 -1.36 27.00
N ARG A 336 -5.90 -1.44 26.26
CA ARG A 336 -4.54 -1.64 26.77
C ARG A 336 -3.70 -0.36 26.75
N TYR A 337 -4.23 0.70 26.14
CA TYR A 337 -3.58 2.01 26.03
C TYR A 337 -4.57 3.11 26.34
N LEU A 338 -4.52 3.61 27.57
CA LEU A 338 -5.53 4.51 28.16
C LEU A 338 -5.81 5.76 27.32
N GLU A 339 -4.77 6.40 26.76
CA GLU A 339 -4.91 7.63 25.98
C GLU A 339 -5.69 7.36 24.67
N LEU A 340 -5.45 6.23 24.05
CA LEU A 340 -6.20 5.79 22.86
C LEU A 340 -7.66 5.44 23.23
N GLY A 341 -7.86 4.73 24.35
CA GLY A 341 -9.18 4.35 24.82
C GLY A 341 -10.08 5.53 25.10
N ARG A 342 -9.57 6.58 25.76
CA ARG A 342 -10.29 7.82 26.04
C ARG A 342 -10.74 8.57 24.77
N ARG A 343 -9.95 8.48 23.70
CA ARG A 343 -10.25 9.16 22.43
C ARG A 343 -11.14 8.35 21.51
N LEU A 344 -11.08 7.02 21.61
CA LEU A 344 -11.86 6.14 20.75
C LEU A 344 -13.35 6.14 21.12
N ASP A 345 -13.64 6.02 22.43
CA ASP A 345 -14.98 6.07 23.00
C ASP A 345 -14.95 6.99 24.24
N PRO A 346 -15.11 8.31 24.03
CA PRO A 346 -15.18 9.23 25.15
C PRO A 346 -16.33 8.84 26.07
N PRO A 347 -16.17 8.91 27.41
CA PRO A 347 -17.24 8.65 28.36
C PRO A 347 -18.46 9.51 28.01
N HIS A 348 -19.66 8.92 28.02
CA HIS A 348 -20.91 9.62 27.66
C HIS A 348 -21.19 10.85 28.54
N ASP A 349 -20.61 10.89 29.76
CA ASP A 349 -20.74 11.97 30.72
C ASP A 349 -19.57 12.95 30.77
N ALA A 350 -18.60 12.82 29.87
CA ALA A 350 -17.54 13.81 29.78
C ALA A 350 -18.14 15.08 29.16
N PRO A 351 -18.12 16.24 29.89
CA PRO A 351 -18.52 17.49 29.28
C PRO A 351 -17.69 17.69 28.01
N PRO A 352 -18.28 18.28 26.93
CA PRO A 352 -17.52 18.54 25.73
C PRO A 352 -16.22 19.22 26.17
N VAL A 353 -15.09 18.63 25.76
CA VAL A 353 -13.77 19.24 26.03
C VAL A 353 -13.89 20.64 25.45
N ALA A 354 -14.15 21.60 26.32
CA ALA A 354 -14.11 23.00 25.95
C ALA A 354 -12.70 23.16 25.34
N LEU A 355 -12.65 23.43 24.04
CA LEU A 355 -11.42 23.93 23.45
C LEU A 355 -10.99 25.03 24.41
N GLU A 356 -9.89 24.83 25.16
CA GLU A 356 -9.29 25.90 25.96
C GLU A 356 -9.07 27.04 24.97
N VAL A 357 -10.05 27.91 24.93
CA VAL A 357 -9.88 29.21 24.25
C VAL A 357 -8.75 29.84 25.00
N PRO A 358 -7.60 30.10 24.39
CA PRO A 358 -6.50 30.75 25.09
C PRO A 358 -7.06 32.00 25.77
N PRO A 359 -6.70 32.26 27.04
CA PRO A 359 -7.23 33.42 27.76
C PRO A 359 -7.09 34.64 26.86
N PRO A 360 -8.11 35.50 26.77
CA PRO A 360 -8.02 36.70 25.96
C PRO A 360 -6.77 37.47 26.37
N PRO A 361 -6.01 38.06 25.45
CA PRO A 361 -4.84 38.84 25.78
C PRO A 361 -5.22 39.90 26.81
N PRO A 362 -4.36 40.15 27.80
CA PRO A 362 -4.63 41.17 28.82
C PRO A 362 -4.95 42.51 28.13
N LEU A 363 -6.07 43.08 28.54
CA LEU A 363 -6.49 44.41 28.04
C LEU A 363 -5.32 45.38 28.20
N PRO A 364 -5.02 46.18 27.19
CA PRO A 364 -4.00 47.24 27.35
C PRO A 364 -4.36 48.14 28.54
N PRO A 365 -3.38 48.53 29.34
CA PRO A 365 -3.64 49.41 30.50
C PRO A 365 -4.40 50.64 30.03
N LEU A 366 -5.52 50.91 30.68
CA LEU A 366 -6.29 52.13 30.47
C LEU A 366 -5.32 53.32 30.55
N SER A 367 -5.15 54.03 29.45
CA SER A 367 -4.39 55.24 29.42
C SER A 367 -4.93 56.18 30.52
N SER A 368 -4.07 56.56 31.48
CA SER A 368 -4.40 57.55 32.52
C SER A 368 -5.03 58.76 31.86
N PRO A 369 -6.11 59.32 32.45
CA PRO A 369 -6.70 60.53 31.92
C PRO A 369 -5.67 61.65 31.91
N PRO A 370 -5.67 62.55 30.94
CA PRO A 370 -4.76 63.67 30.88
C PRO A 370 -4.96 64.55 32.10
N ILE A 371 -3.87 64.80 32.85
CA ILE A 371 -3.82 65.79 33.94
C ILE A 371 -3.87 67.15 33.28
N TRP A 372 -4.96 67.87 33.52
CA TRP A 372 -5.11 69.27 33.15
C TRP A 372 -4.37 70.17 34.14
#